data_db4b13317a4b911a6275bfcf4c3c7f8a
#
_entry.id   db4b13317a4b911a6275bfcf4c3c7f8a
#
_cell.length_a   1.000
_cell.length_b   1.000
_cell.length_c   1.000
_cell.angle_alpha   90.00
_cell.angle_beta   90.00
_cell.angle_gamma   90.00
#
_symmetry.space_group_name_H-M   'P 1'
#
loop_
_entity.id
_entity.type
_entity.pdbx_description
1 polymer ?
#
loop_
_entity_poly.entity_id
_entity_poly.type
_entity_poly.pdbx_seq_one_letter_code
_entity_poly.pdbx_strand_id
1 'polypeptide(L)'
;MLYVRAAMVALICALLAVPVAAQEQGFGLTLTLRPGYAGAYRLGEWFPVTVEVANDGRDLRGMLEWSFPGSPGQPVFRREIDLPRGSRKRVTLDVFAHGFARNGTLRLIENGNVVLEQSIGIEAIEMDRFLVVVVGSDPTLLTSLSAMSISGANGTVVRHISPDDLPSHPLVLRGVNAIFMYDVDTAALLADQRTALRDWVHLGGQLVVGGGINGERAAAGLADILPIEATRTLNQGDLSPLAQFVGSPPTPSAGPLLVVRPRPGAEALPPDTQLIYRHRLGSGVVVFSAFDLGLLRGWAAEPELWARVLQPVPLFIPGLDARVSQISLMQDALQLPAIQLPPASALAAFLIVYVLVLGPVNYLALRWLRRLEWAWLTIPLTVVVFTVGVFLVGFGLRGGQAQLLQVAIVQGSEGEPRAVATAYLALFSPLRGSYTLRFPTDHLVSETRGFDDFTARPVLATSNDNSVTVPDLLVDVASLRTLAIEALIVTPVQVQSSVRSDGTDPQGEVRNVGSIALEQAIVVHQGRFQSLGDLAPGERALFNFNGPQGSFPSGVPISDDRAFNRRQILFRLFNSSSRIAPLSIRSPLDDEGVYVLGWGKSSALPVEMNGQTATQEGLTLFVIRLRTT
;
A
#
# COMPACT_ATOMS: atom_id res chain seq x y z
N MET A 1 -10.05 50.09 -25.74
CA MET A 1 -9.13 49.35 -24.86
C MET A 1 -9.81 48.26 -23.99
N LEU A 2 -11.07 48.44 -23.59
CA LEU A 2 -11.79 47.43 -22.75
C LEU A 2 -12.08 46.13 -23.52
N TYR A 3 -12.49 46.20 -24.79
CA TYR A 3 -12.83 45.03 -25.60
C TYR A 3 -11.62 44.16 -25.98
N VAL A 4 -10.42 44.74 -26.11
CA VAL A 4 -9.19 44.00 -26.38
C VAL A 4 -8.70 43.21 -25.16
N ARG A 5 -8.91 43.75 -23.97
CA ARG A 5 -8.62 43.03 -22.69
C ARG A 5 -9.60 41.88 -22.42
N ALA A 6 -10.89 42.06 -22.75
CA ALA A 6 -11.88 40.99 -22.62
C ALA A 6 -11.63 39.83 -23.62
N ALA A 7 -11.24 40.15 -24.86
CA ALA A 7 -10.88 39.15 -25.87
C ALA A 7 -9.58 38.40 -25.52
N MET A 8 -8.62 39.08 -24.89
CA MET A 8 -7.36 38.46 -24.47
C MET A 8 -7.54 37.53 -23.25
N VAL A 9 -8.44 37.89 -22.31
CA VAL A 9 -8.81 37.03 -21.19
C VAL A 9 -9.60 35.81 -21.66
N ALA A 10 -10.53 35.97 -22.60
CA ALA A 10 -11.27 34.84 -23.18
C ALA A 10 -10.36 33.90 -23.99
N LEU A 11 -9.32 34.42 -24.65
CA LEU A 11 -8.33 33.60 -25.38
C LEU A 11 -7.41 32.84 -24.39
N ILE A 12 -7.06 33.44 -23.26
CA ILE A 12 -6.25 32.78 -22.23
C ILE A 12 -7.07 31.70 -21.49
N CYS A 13 -8.36 31.92 -21.25
CA CYS A 13 -9.25 30.90 -20.68
C CYS A 13 -9.49 29.71 -21.64
N ALA A 14 -9.49 29.95 -22.94
CA ALA A 14 -9.60 28.89 -23.95
C ALA A 14 -8.29 28.05 -24.08
N LEU A 15 -7.15 28.59 -23.65
CA LEU A 15 -5.85 27.89 -23.64
C LEU A 15 -5.60 27.10 -22.36
N LEU A 16 -6.43 27.26 -21.34
CA LEU A 16 -6.41 26.49 -20.08
C LEU A 16 -7.41 25.33 -20.04
N ALA A 17 -8.09 25.06 -21.18
CA ALA A 17 -8.83 23.80 -21.33
C ALA A 17 -7.80 22.65 -21.25
N VAL A 18 -7.84 21.90 -20.16
CA VAL A 18 -7.10 20.64 -20.00
C VAL A 18 -7.29 19.84 -21.30
N PRO A 19 -6.23 19.41 -21.98
CA PRO A 19 -6.41 18.62 -23.17
C PRO A 19 -7.14 17.33 -22.77
N VAL A 20 -8.40 17.22 -23.17
CA VAL A 20 -9.03 15.91 -23.29
C VAL A 20 -8.09 15.12 -24.19
N ALA A 21 -7.55 14.04 -23.65
CA ALA A 21 -6.57 13.22 -24.34
C ALA A 21 -7.03 12.94 -25.75
N ALA A 22 -6.15 13.20 -26.72
CA ALA A 22 -6.45 13.04 -28.12
C ALA A 22 -7.04 11.66 -28.39
N GLN A 23 -8.21 11.63 -29.00
CA GLN A 23 -8.94 10.43 -29.34
C GLN A 23 -8.30 9.83 -30.59
N GLU A 24 -7.46 8.81 -30.43
CA GLU A 24 -6.95 8.06 -31.59
C GLU A 24 -8.01 7.06 -32.07
N GLN A 25 -8.42 7.20 -33.31
CA GLN A 25 -9.32 6.28 -33.99
C GLN A 25 -8.49 5.28 -34.81
N GLY A 26 -8.36 4.06 -34.28
CA GLY A 26 -7.77 2.93 -34.99
C GLY A 26 -8.76 1.75 -35.06
N PHE A 27 -8.94 1.16 -36.23
CA PHE A 27 -9.77 -0.06 -36.44
C PHE A 27 -11.23 0.03 -35.93
N GLY A 28 -11.84 1.21 -35.84
CA GLY A 28 -13.17 1.39 -35.23
C GLY A 28 -13.17 1.37 -33.71
N LEU A 29 -12.01 1.57 -33.11
CA LEU A 29 -11.85 1.66 -31.65
C LEU A 29 -11.68 3.13 -31.22
N THR A 30 -12.42 3.50 -30.18
CA THR A 30 -12.28 4.79 -29.53
C THR A 30 -11.84 4.57 -28.09
N LEU A 31 -10.79 5.26 -27.66
CA LEU A 31 -10.19 5.12 -26.34
C LEU A 31 -10.16 6.46 -25.61
N THR A 32 -10.59 6.44 -24.33
CA THR A 32 -10.43 7.57 -23.41
C THR A 32 -9.67 7.12 -22.19
N LEU A 33 -8.60 7.81 -21.82
CA LEU A 33 -7.75 7.53 -20.67
C LEU A 33 -7.90 8.58 -19.59
N ARG A 34 -8.07 8.10 -18.35
CA ARG A 34 -8.07 8.93 -17.14
C ARG A 34 -7.15 8.31 -16.09
N PRO A 35 -5.85 8.63 -16.10
CA PRO A 35 -4.90 8.11 -15.13
C PRO A 35 -4.98 8.89 -13.82
N GLY A 36 -4.86 8.18 -12.70
CA GLY A 36 -4.77 8.75 -11.38
C GLY A 36 -5.96 9.63 -10.99
N TYR A 37 -5.67 10.62 -10.20
CA TYR A 37 -6.64 11.63 -9.75
C TYR A 37 -6.49 12.86 -10.64
N ALA A 38 -7.29 12.95 -11.72
CA ALA A 38 -7.19 13.98 -12.73
C ALA A 38 -5.77 14.16 -13.30
N GLY A 39 -5.13 13.06 -13.69
CA GLY A 39 -3.78 13.04 -14.25
C GLY A 39 -2.65 12.99 -13.23
N ALA A 40 -2.95 13.06 -11.93
CA ALA A 40 -1.95 13.05 -10.87
C ALA A 40 -1.98 11.73 -10.06
N TYR A 41 -0.83 11.35 -9.53
CA TYR A 41 -0.68 10.20 -8.65
C TYR A 41 0.29 10.52 -7.51
N ARG A 42 0.13 9.89 -6.35
CA ARG A 42 1.07 10.02 -5.25
C ARG A 42 2.26 9.08 -5.44
N LEU A 43 3.47 9.62 -5.29
CA LEU A 43 4.70 8.84 -5.38
C LEU A 43 4.69 7.72 -4.32
N GLY A 44 5.04 6.50 -4.75
CA GLY A 44 5.09 5.33 -3.86
C GLY A 44 3.73 4.76 -3.47
N GLU A 45 2.62 5.22 -4.07
CA GLU A 45 1.29 4.70 -3.84
C GLU A 45 0.65 4.17 -5.13
N TRP A 46 -0.29 3.24 -4.95
CA TRP A 46 -1.12 2.74 -6.03
C TRP A 46 -2.08 3.84 -6.52
N PHE A 47 -2.36 3.85 -7.81
CA PHE A 47 -3.33 4.76 -8.40
C PHE A 47 -4.11 4.09 -9.54
N PRO A 48 -5.36 4.54 -9.80
CA PRO A 48 -6.18 3.95 -10.84
C PRO A 48 -5.78 4.49 -12.22
N VAL A 49 -5.91 3.67 -13.25
CA VAL A 49 -5.95 4.11 -14.65
C VAL A 49 -7.28 3.65 -15.22
N THR A 50 -8.23 4.59 -15.33
CA THR A 50 -9.54 4.32 -15.91
C THR A 50 -9.45 4.40 -17.42
N VAL A 51 -9.88 3.34 -18.08
CA VAL A 51 -9.88 3.17 -19.53
C VAL A 51 -11.30 2.98 -20.02
N GLU A 52 -11.81 3.86 -20.84
CA GLU A 52 -13.06 3.69 -21.55
C GLU A 52 -12.78 3.31 -23.00
N VAL A 53 -13.29 2.16 -23.43
CA VAL A 53 -13.12 1.67 -24.79
C VAL A 53 -14.48 1.47 -25.42
N ALA A 54 -14.69 2.08 -26.60
CA ALA A 54 -15.81 1.78 -27.47
C ALA A 54 -15.31 1.05 -28.72
N ASN A 55 -15.99 -0.04 -29.10
CA ASN A 55 -15.64 -0.84 -30.27
C ASN A 55 -16.78 -0.82 -31.30
N ASP A 56 -16.64 -0.04 -32.33
CA ASP A 56 -17.54 0.01 -33.48
C ASP A 56 -17.05 -0.89 -34.64
N GLY A 57 -15.89 -1.55 -34.45
CA GLY A 57 -15.24 -2.42 -35.44
C GLY A 57 -15.67 -3.88 -35.33
N ARG A 58 -14.72 -4.80 -35.41
CA ARG A 58 -14.91 -6.26 -35.23
C ARG A 58 -14.82 -6.68 -33.78
N ASP A 59 -15.27 -7.89 -33.47
CA ASP A 59 -15.02 -8.50 -32.16
C ASP A 59 -13.51 -8.58 -31.90
N LEU A 60 -13.09 -8.18 -30.70
CA LEU A 60 -11.71 -8.18 -30.28
C LEU A 60 -11.58 -8.75 -28.88
N ARG A 61 -10.63 -9.66 -28.71
CA ARG A 61 -10.15 -10.13 -27.41
C ARG A 61 -8.69 -9.80 -27.27
N GLY A 62 -8.34 -9.07 -26.23
CA GLY A 62 -7.00 -8.56 -26.11
C GLY A 62 -6.59 -8.30 -24.67
N MET A 63 -5.46 -7.64 -24.57
CA MET A 63 -4.82 -7.27 -23.32
C MET A 63 -4.60 -5.78 -23.31
N LEU A 64 -5.13 -5.09 -22.32
CA LEU A 64 -4.72 -3.72 -21.98
C LEU A 64 -3.40 -3.79 -21.21
N GLU A 65 -2.39 -3.08 -21.68
CA GLU A 65 -1.07 -3.01 -21.05
C GLU A 65 -0.74 -1.56 -20.72
N TRP A 66 -0.47 -1.29 -19.44
CA TRP A 66 0.03 0.00 -18.98
C TRP A 66 1.51 -0.09 -18.66
N SER A 67 2.28 0.87 -19.16
CA SER A 67 3.72 0.99 -18.94
C SER A 67 4.15 2.45 -18.77
N PHE A 68 5.37 2.66 -18.26
CA PHE A 68 5.94 3.97 -18.02
C PHE A 68 7.14 4.18 -18.97
N PRO A 69 6.94 4.82 -20.15
CA PRO A 69 7.99 4.99 -21.13
C PRO A 69 9.09 5.92 -20.62
N GLY A 70 10.33 5.62 -21.00
CA GLY A 70 11.50 6.42 -20.60
C GLY A 70 11.94 6.27 -19.14
N SER A 71 11.30 5.39 -18.38
CA SER A 71 11.64 5.09 -16.98
C SER A 71 12.05 3.62 -16.86
N PRO A 72 13.33 3.29 -16.98
CA PRO A 72 13.79 1.90 -16.87
C PRO A 72 13.41 1.28 -15.54
N GLY A 73 13.11 -0.02 -15.55
CA GLY A 73 12.78 -0.74 -14.33
C GLY A 73 11.40 -0.51 -13.74
N GLN A 74 10.52 0.24 -14.41
CA GLN A 74 9.14 0.39 -13.98
C GLN A 74 8.32 -0.89 -14.26
N PRO A 75 7.34 -1.21 -13.40
CA PRO A 75 6.46 -2.36 -13.60
C PRO A 75 5.54 -2.16 -14.80
N VAL A 76 5.07 -3.27 -15.35
CA VAL A 76 4.09 -3.31 -16.42
C VAL A 76 2.84 -4.03 -15.91
N PHE A 77 1.69 -3.38 -16.07
CA PHE A 77 0.41 -3.91 -15.61
C PHE A 77 -0.46 -4.28 -16.79
N ARG A 78 -1.11 -5.43 -16.72
CA ARG A 78 -1.97 -5.94 -17.76
C ARG A 78 -3.36 -6.29 -17.23
N ARG A 79 -4.35 -6.08 -18.08
CA ARG A 79 -5.72 -6.54 -17.82
C ARG A 79 -6.32 -7.12 -19.09
N GLU A 80 -6.90 -8.31 -18.96
CA GLU A 80 -7.64 -8.94 -20.04
C GLU A 80 -8.92 -8.15 -20.35
N ILE A 81 -9.22 -7.97 -21.63
CA ILE A 81 -10.44 -7.31 -22.09
C ILE A 81 -11.04 -8.04 -23.28
N ASP A 82 -12.36 -8.22 -23.22
CA ASP A 82 -13.17 -8.73 -24.32
C ASP A 82 -14.07 -7.59 -24.82
N LEU A 83 -13.93 -7.23 -26.09
CA LEU A 83 -14.60 -6.10 -26.74
C LEU A 83 -15.43 -6.61 -27.94
N PRO A 84 -16.63 -7.14 -27.73
CA PRO A 84 -17.55 -7.43 -28.83
C PRO A 84 -17.85 -6.17 -29.66
N ARG A 85 -18.22 -6.36 -30.91
CA ARG A 85 -18.66 -5.26 -31.77
C ARG A 85 -19.82 -4.49 -31.15
N GLY A 86 -19.78 -3.17 -31.19
CA GLY A 86 -20.79 -2.27 -30.62
C GLY A 86 -20.72 -2.15 -29.09
N SER A 87 -19.70 -2.76 -28.44
CA SER A 87 -19.56 -2.69 -27.00
C SER A 87 -18.89 -1.38 -26.56
N ARG A 88 -19.29 -0.94 -25.35
CA ARG A 88 -18.61 0.13 -24.62
C ARG A 88 -18.27 -0.39 -23.25
N LYS A 89 -16.99 -0.40 -22.91
CA LYS A 89 -16.52 -0.91 -21.62
C LYS A 89 -15.67 0.12 -20.90
N ARG A 90 -15.91 0.22 -19.59
CA ARG A 90 -15.02 0.93 -18.67
C ARG A 90 -14.28 -0.10 -17.83
N VAL A 91 -12.97 0.01 -17.81
CA VAL A 91 -12.07 -0.90 -17.09
C VAL A 91 -11.06 -0.06 -16.32
N THR A 92 -10.75 -0.46 -15.09
CA THR A 92 -9.72 0.20 -14.29
C THR A 92 -8.54 -0.76 -14.12
N LEU A 93 -7.32 -0.25 -14.34
CA LEU A 93 -6.08 -0.90 -13.96
C LEU A 93 -5.56 -0.20 -12.72
N ASP A 94 -5.28 -0.95 -11.66
CA ASP A 94 -4.59 -0.44 -10.50
C ASP A 94 -3.08 -0.57 -10.75
N VAL A 95 -2.38 0.55 -10.75
CA VAL A 95 -0.98 0.63 -11.17
C VAL A 95 -0.12 1.31 -10.11
N PHE A 96 1.16 1.00 -10.13
CA PHE A 96 2.16 1.51 -9.20
C PHE A 96 3.39 1.98 -9.95
N ALA A 97 3.92 3.16 -9.58
CA ALA A 97 5.16 3.68 -10.12
C ALA A 97 6.25 3.71 -9.05
N HIS A 98 7.41 3.12 -9.33
CA HIS A 98 8.56 3.10 -8.41
C HIS A 98 9.25 4.45 -8.23
N GLY A 99 8.93 5.44 -9.06
CA GLY A 99 9.55 6.76 -9.01
C GLY A 99 8.77 7.79 -9.81
N PHE A 100 9.41 8.92 -10.09
CA PHE A 100 8.82 9.99 -10.87
C PHE A 100 8.64 9.58 -12.33
N ALA A 101 7.43 9.19 -12.72
CA ALA A 101 7.04 8.98 -14.11
C ALA A 101 6.29 10.21 -14.61
N ARG A 102 6.67 10.71 -15.78
CA ARG A 102 6.02 11.87 -16.42
C ARG A 102 4.99 11.49 -17.46
N ASN A 103 5.09 10.29 -17.98
CA ASN A 103 4.19 9.76 -19.00
C ASN A 103 3.80 8.33 -18.65
N GLY A 104 2.57 7.99 -18.98
CA GLY A 104 2.08 6.63 -19.03
C GLY A 104 1.66 6.29 -20.45
N THR A 105 1.83 5.04 -20.85
CA THR A 105 1.40 4.53 -22.15
C THR A 105 0.50 3.33 -21.97
N LEU A 106 -0.68 3.42 -22.53
CA LEU A 106 -1.61 2.30 -22.66
C LEU A 106 -1.49 1.70 -24.05
N ARG A 107 -1.37 0.38 -24.11
CA ARG A 107 -1.44 -0.42 -25.34
C ARG A 107 -2.60 -1.39 -25.25
N LEU A 108 -3.31 -1.53 -26.35
CA LEU A 108 -4.22 -2.64 -26.57
C LEU A 108 -3.52 -3.65 -27.46
N ILE A 109 -3.33 -4.86 -26.95
CA ILE A 109 -2.57 -5.93 -27.61
C ILE A 109 -3.52 -7.07 -27.94
N GLU A 110 -3.56 -7.50 -29.20
CA GLU A 110 -4.30 -8.67 -29.66
C GLU A 110 -3.33 -9.63 -30.34
N ASN A 111 -3.32 -10.90 -29.93
CA ASN A 111 -2.44 -11.95 -30.48
C ASN A 111 -0.96 -11.53 -30.58
N GLY A 112 -0.47 -10.75 -29.60
CA GLY A 112 0.90 -10.25 -29.57
C GLY A 112 1.17 -8.99 -30.39
N ASN A 113 0.19 -8.49 -31.15
CA ASN A 113 0.32 -7.27 -31.95
C ASN A 113 -0.35 -6.09 -31.24
N VAL A 114 0.29 -4.92 -31.29
CA VAL A 114 -0.28 -3.67 -30.78
C VAL A 114 -1.34 -3.19 -31.78
N VAL A 115 -2.59 -3.13 -31.33
CA VAL A 115 -3.74 -2.65 -32.14
C VAL A 115 -3.93 -1.15 -31.95
N LEU A 116 -3.70 -0.67 -30.72
CA LEU A 116 -3.85 0.72 -30.35
C LEU A 116 -2.80 1.07 -29.30
N GLU A 117 -2.20 2.25 -29.42
CA GLU A 117 -1.27 2.79 -28.41
C GLU A 117 -1.62 4.25 -28.16
N GLN A 118 -1.70 4.63 -26.88
CA GLN A 118 -1.93 6.00 -26.47
C GLN A 118 -1.04 6.35 -25.28
N SER A 119 -0.31 7.46 -25.40
CA SER A 119 0.50 8.03 -24.33
C SER A 119 -0.18 9.25 -23.74
N ILE A 120 -0.06 9.41 -22.43
CA ILE A 120 -0.64 10.53 -21.68
C ILE A 120 0.34 11.02 -20.62
N GLY A 121 0.40 12.33 -20.40
CA GLY A 121 1.17 12.94 -19.33
C GLY A 121 0.54 12.63 -17.96
N ILE A 122 1.39 12.34 -16.99
CA ILE A 122 1.01 12.14 -15.58
C ILE A 122 1.90 12.98 -14.68
N GLU A 123 1.36 13.39 -13.54
CA GLU A 123 2.04 14.22 -12.56
C GLU A 123 2.24 13.46 -11.25
N ALA A 124 3.50 13.32 -10.82
CA ALA A 124 3.80 12.75 -9.52
C ALA A 124 3.67 13.81 -8.42
N ILE A 125 2.82 13.53 -7.43
CA ILE A 125 2.68 14.33 -6.20
C ILE A 125 3.66 13.77 -5.18
N GLU A 126 4.47 14.64 -4.60
CA GLU A 126 5.44 14.29 -3.55
C GLU A 126 4.72 13.76 -2.30
N MET A 127 5.41 12.90 -1.55
CA MET A 127 4.82 12.20 -0.40
C MET A 127 4.49 13.12 0.77
N ASP A 128 5.20 14.22 0.91
CA ASP A 128 5.02 15.24 1.94
C ASP A 128 3.89 16.24 1.66
N ARG A 129 3.23 16.13 0.49
CA ARG A 129 2.06 16.97 0.13
C ARG A 129 0.77 16.35 0.65
N PHE A 130 -0.16 17.18 1.08
CA PHE A 130 -1.50 16.74 1.47
C PHE A 130 -2.41 16.68 0.24
N LEU A 131 -2.82 15.49 -0.18
CA LEU A 131 -3.68 15.30 -1.36
C LEU A 131 -5.15 15.29 -0.96
N VAL A 132 -5.90 16.26 -1.48
CA VAL A 132 -7.35 16.35 -1.40
C VAL A 132 -7.95 15.98 -2.75
N VAL A 133 -8.89 15.04 -2.73
CA VAL A 133 -9.69 14.69 -3.91
C VAL A 133 -11.12 15.18 -3.69
N VAL A 134 -11.59 16.01 -4.61
CA VAL A 134 -12.97 16.49 -4.65
C VAL A 134 -13.74 15.65 -5.66
N VAL A 135 -14.77 14.97 -5.19
CA VAL A 135 -15.66 14.15 -6.01
C VAL A 135 -16.95 14.95 -6.25
N GLY A 136 -17.23 15.27 -7.50
CA GLY A 136 -18.40 16.04 -7.87
C GLY A 136 -18.37 16.50 -9.33
N SER A 137 -19.39 17.26 -9.72
CA SER A 137 -19.56 17.74 -11.09
C SER A 137 -18.92 19.12 -11.36
N ASP A 138 -18.64 19.90 -10.30
CA ASP A 138 -18.07 21.25 -10.40
C ASP A 138 -16.55 21.23 -10.15
N PRO A 139 -15.71 21.36 -11.18
CA PRO A 139 -14.25 21.32 -11.04
C PRO A 139 -13.66 22.60 -10.42
N THR A 140 -14.46 23.61 -10.15
CA THR A 140 -14.01 24.90 -9.58
C THR A 140 -14.26 25.01 -8.07
N LEU A 141 -15.10 24.14 -7.53
CA LEU A 141 -15.44 24.15 -6.11
C LEU A 141 -14.27 23.64 -5.26
N LEU A 142 -14.08 24.24 -4.09
CA LEU A 142 -13.04 23.83 -3.12
C LEU A 142 -11.59 23.95 -3.65
N THR A 143 -11.36 24.67 -4.76
CA THR A 143 -9.99 24.95 -5.25
C THR A 143 -9.18 25.79 -4.24
N SER A 144 -9.86 26.61 -3.42
CA SER A 144 -9.30 27.35 -2.27
C SER A 144 -8.54 26.45 -1.29
N LEU A 145 -8.92 25.16 -1.17
CA LEU A 145 -8.24 24.20 -0.30
C LEU A 145 -6.77 23.99 -0.64
N SER A 146 -6.32 24.41 -1.83
CA SER A 146 -4.88 24.44 -2.17
C SER A 146 -4.06 25.35 -1.24
N ALA A 147 -4.71 26.32 -0.58
CA ALA A 147 -4.12 27.19 0.44
C ALA A 147 -4.21 26.60 1.87
N MET A 148 -4.82 25.42 2.04
CA MET A 148 -4.97 24.79 3.34
C MET A 148 -3.59 24.35 3.88
N SER A 149 -3.28 24.75 5.12
CA SER A 149 -2.07 24.37 5.81
C SER A 149 -2.34 23.27 6.83
N ILE A 150 -1.81 22.10 6.60
CA ILE A 150 -1.89 20.96 7.52
C ILE A 150 -0.54 20.78 8.18
N SER A 151 -0.54 20.62 9.50
CA SER A 151 0.69 20.40 10.27
C SER A 151 1.42 19.15 9.73
N GLY A 152 2.70 19.33 9.43
CA GLY A 152 3.54 18.26 8.88
C GLY A 152 3.47 18.06 7.37
N ALA A 153 2.58 18.76 6.63
CA ALA A 153 2.54 18.71 5.18
C ALA A 153 3.24 19.92 4.54
N ASN A 154 3.94 19.68 3.43
CA ASN A 154 4.57 20.72 2.61
C ASN A 154 3.59 21.26 1.56
N GLY A 155 2.41 21.68 2.01
CA GLY A 155 1.33 22.24 1.20
C GLY A 155 0.30 21.20 0.76
N THR A 156 -0.81 21.71 0.22
CA THR A 156 -1.98 20.92 -0.19
C THR A 156 -2.14 20.92 -1.70
N VAL A 157 -2.48 19.77 -2.25
CA VAL A 157 -2.82 19.59 -3.66
C VAL A 157 -4.28 19.17 -3.77
N VAL A 158 -5.05 19.85 -4.62
CA VAL A 158 -6.48 19.55 -4.85
C VAL A 158 -6.65 18.98 -6.26
N ARG A 159 -7.38 17.88 -6.36
CA ARG A 159 -7.75 17.27 -7.64
C ARG A 159 -9.24 16.97 -7.67
N HIS A 160 -9.86 17.21 -8.81
CA HIS A 160 -11.29 16.98 -9.02
C HIS A 160 -11.51 15.76 -9.91
N ILE A 161 -12.35 14.85 -9.45
CA ILE A 161 -12.74 13.65 -10.22
C ILE A 161 -14.27 13.53 -10.29
N SER A 162 -14.74 12.82 -11.31
CA SER A 162 -16.14 12.42 -11.36
C SER A 162 -16.42 11.27 -10.37
N PRO A 163 -17.67 11.09 -9.90
CA PRO A 163 -18.04 9.94 -9.08
C PRO A 163 -17.71 8.60 -9.74
N ASP A 164 -17.78 8.53 -11.05
CA ASP A 164 -17.48 7.35 -11.85
C ASP A 164 -15.97 6.99 -11.85
N ASP A 165 -15.09 7.95 -11.58
CA ASP A 165 -13.63 7.74 -11.55
C ASP A 165 -13.12 7.41 -10.14
N LEU A 166 -14.04 7.32 -9.15
CA LEU A 166 -13.68 6.93 -7.80
C LEU A 166 -13.21 5.46 -7.78
N PRO A 167 -12.02 5.16 -7.24
CA PRO A 167 -11.52 3.80 -7.16
C PRO A 167 -12.42 2.84 -6.37
N SER A 168 -12.49 1.59 -6.85
CA SER A 168 -13.23 0.51 -6.17
C SER A 168 -12.34 -0.32 -5.23
N HIS A 169 -11.05 0.02 -5.11
CA HIS A 169 -10.10 -0.68 -4.26
C HIS A 169 -9.60 0.23 -3.12
N PRO A 170 -9.75 -0.15 -1.84
CA PRO A 170 -9.43 0.74 -0.71
C PRO A 170 -7.95 1.09 -0.61
N LEU A 171 -7.03 0.19 -0.99
CA LEU A 171 -5.59 0.46 -0.94
C LEU A 171 -5.14 1.43 -2.04
N VAL A 172 -5.90 1.55 -3.12
CA VAL A 172 -5.64 2.56 -4.15
C VAL A 172 -5.97 3.96 -3.62
N LEU A 173 -7.02 4.08 -2.80
CA LEU A 173 -7.39 5.33 -2.14
C LEU A 173 -6.38 5.77 -1.06
N ARG A 174 -5.47 4.91 -0.62
CA ARG A 174 -4.48 5.22 0.43
C ARG A 174 -3.57 6.39 0.05
N GLY A 175 -3.33 6.62 -1.24
CA GLY A 175 -2.62 7.80 -1.72
C GLY A 175 -3.33 9.13 -1.45
N VAL A 176 -4.63 9.14 -1.13
CA VAL A 176 -5.46 10.31 -0.88
C VAL A 176 -5.58 10.54 0.62
N ASN A 177 -5.37 11.78 1.08
CA ASN A 177 -5.50 12.13 2.50
C ASN A 177 -6.92 12.51 2.88
N ALA A 178 -7.62 13.26 2.01
CA ALA A 178 -9.01 13.65 2.25
C ALA A 178 -9.84 13.58 0.96
N ILE A 179 -11.06 13.11 1.09
CA ILE A 179 -12.07 13.10 0.01
C ILE A 179 -13.21 13.99 0.42
N PHE A 180 -13.52 14.96 -0.45
CA PHE A 180 -14.70 15.83 -0.32
C PHE A 180 -15.73 15.41 -1.37
N MET A 181 -16.93 15.06 -0.93
CA MET A 181 -18.06 14.75 -1.80
C MET A 181 -19.01 15.93 -1.87
N TYR A 182 -19.18 16.47 -3.05
CA TYR A 182 -20.06 17.61 -3.33
C TYR A 182 -21.12 17.24 -4.36
N ASP A 183 -22.38 17.36 -3.97
CA ASP A 183 -23.55 17.07 -4.82
C ASP A 183 -23.49 15.69 -5.51
N VAL A 184 -23.03 14.69 -4.77
CA VAL A 184 -22.91 13.30 -5.24
C VAL A 184 -24.09 12.50 -4.71
N ASP A 185 -24.77 11.77 -5.61
CA ASP A 185 -25.70 10.72 -5.22
C ASP A 185 -24.89 9.47 -4.79
N THR A 186 -24.64 9.35 -3.50
CA THR A 186 -23.82 8.24 -2.98
C THR A 186 -24.50 6.87 -3.12
N ALA A 187 -25.84 6.83 -3.28
CA ALA A 187 -26.54 5.58 -3.53
C ALA A 187 -26.33 5.07 -4.97
N ALA A 188 -26.03 5.99 -5.91
CA ALA A 188 -25.71 5.65 -7.30
C ALA A 188 -24.27 5.12 -7.49
N LEU A 189 -23.39 5.30 -6.51
CA LEU A 189 -22.04 4.73 -6.55
C LEU A 189 -22.12 3.20 -6.60
N LEU A 190 -21.15 2.58 -7.27
CA LEU A 190 -21.02 1.13 -7.28
C LEU A 190 -20.84 0.57 -5.86
N ALA A 191 -21.31 -0.66 -5.62
CA ALA A 191 -21.19 -1.30 -4.30
C ALA A 191 -19.72 -1.37 -3.84
N ASP A 192 -18.81 -1.70 -4.76
CA ASP A 192 -17.38 -1.80 -4.48
C ASP A 192 -16.76 -0.42 -4.17
N GLN A 193 -17.19 0.66 -4.84
CA GLN A 193 -16.76 2.02 -4.52
C GLN A 193 -17.18 2.43 -3.10
N ARG A 194 -18.43 2.15 -2.72
CA ARG A 194 -18.89 2.42 -1.35
C ARG A 194 -18.14 1.62 -0.30
N THR A 195 -17.88 0.33 -0.59
CA THR A 195 -17.07 -0.53 0.29
C THR A 195 -15.64 -0.01 0.40
N ALA A 196 -15.02 0.37 -0.73
CA ALA A 196 -13.68 0.93 -0.75
C ALA A 196 -13.57 2.23 0.07
N LEU A 197 -14.56 3.12 -0.01
CA LEU A 197 -14.61 4.32 0.82
C LEU A 197 -14.70 4.01 2.31
N ARG A 198 -15.56 3.07 2.71
CA ARG A 198 -15.68 2.64 4.12
C ARG A 198 -14.36 2.09 4.65
N ASP A 199 -13.80 1.14 3.91
CA ASP A 199 -12.53 0.52 4.29
C ASP A 199 -11.40 1.54 4.34
N TRP A 200 -11.36 2.47 3.37
CA TRP A 200 -10.36 3.55 3.35
C TRP A 200 -10.49 4.49 4.55
N VAL A 201 -11.71 4.83 4.98
CA VAL A 201 -11.90 5.62 6.20
C VAL A 201 -11.41 4.84 7.41
N HIS A 202 -11.79 3.55 7.56
CA HIS A 202 -11.29 2.72 8.66
C HIS A 202 -9.75 2.67 8.73
N LEU A 203 -9.08 2.77 7.58
CA LEU A 203 -7.62 2.80 7.48
C LEU A 203 -6.99 4.18 7.77
N GLY A 204 -7.77 5.24 7.99
CA GLY A 204 -7.26 6.57 8.33
C GLY A 204 -7.67 7.69 7.37
N GLY A 205 -8.47 7.40 6.35
CA GLY A 205 -8.98 8.39 5.40
C GLY A 205 -9.88 9.43 6.05
N GLN A 206 -9.88 10.64 5.49
CA GLN A 206 -10.69 11.77 5.94
C GLN A 206 -11.83 11.99 4.92
N LEU A 207 -13.05 11.63 5.25
CA LEU A 207 -14.21 11.77 4.35
C LEU A 207 -15.05 12.96 4.77
N VAL A 208 -15.29 13.90 3.86
CA VAL A 208 -16.22 15.03 4.05
C VAL A 208 -17.37 14.90 3.06
N VAL A 209 -18.60 14.87 3.56
CA VAL A 209 -19.80 14.79 2.75
C VAL A 209 -20.59 16.09 2.90
N GLY A 210 -20.83 16.78 1.79
CA GLY A 210 -21.60 18.00 1.73
C GLY A 210 -23.11 17.74 1.77
N GLY A 211 -23.82 18.50 2.58
CA GLY A 211 -25.26 18.48 2.74
C GLY A 211 -25.98 19.52 1.90
N GLY A 212 -26.83 20.32 2.55
CA GLY A 212 -27.70 21.31 1.90
C GLY A 212 -28.90 20.66 1.21
N ILE A 213 -29.35 21.23 0.09
CA ILE A 213 -30.56 20.81 -0.62
C ILE A 213 -30.52 19.34 -1.04
N ASN A 214 -29.37 18.86 -1.49
CA ASN A 214 -29.17 17.48 -1.94
C ASN A 214 -28.59 16.56 -0.84
N GLY A 215 -28.53 17.01 0.40
CA GLY A 215 -27.89 16.34 1.51
C GLY A 215 -28.47 14.95 1.84
N GLU A 216 -29.78 14.72 1.63
CA GLU A 216 -30.37 13.37 1.79
C GLU A 216 -29.78 12.38 0.77
N ARG A 217 -29.66 12.79 -0.50
CA ARG A 217 -29.05 11.97 -1.55
C ARG A 217 -27.58 11.72 -1.29
N ALA A 218 -26.86 12.75 -0.85
CA ALA A 218 -25.46 12.65 -0.51
C ALA A 218 -25.21 11.71 0.69
N ALA A 219 -26.16 11.60 1.61
CA ALA A 219 -26.06 10.70 2.76
C ALA A 219 -26.48 9.25 2.48
N ALA A 220 -27.37 9.01 1.50
CA ALA A 220 -28.10 7.75 1.38
C ALA A 220 -27.21 6.49 1.23
N GLY A 221 -26.17 6.54 0.39
CA GLY A 221 -25.29 5.39 0.13
C GLY A 221 -24.22 5.14 1.20
N LEU A 222 -23.99 6.10 2.09
CA LEU A 222 -22.97 6.07 3.14
C LEU A 222 -23.58 6.26 4.54
N ALA A 223 -24.91 6.11 4.65
CA ALA A 223 -25.64 6.37 5.88
C ALA A 223 -25.10 5.60 7.09
N ASP A 224 -24.53 4.43 6.91
CA ASP A 224 -23.96 3.59 7.96
C ASP A 224 -22.69 4.16 8.59
N ILE A 225 -21.91 4.95 7.84
CA ILE A 225 -20.64 5.54 8.32
C ILE A 225 -20.76 7.04 8.64
N LEU A 226 -21.86 7.70 8.31
CA LEU A 226 -22.04 9.12 8.58
C LEU A 226 -22.31 9.38 10.07
N PRO A 227 -21.83 10.52 10.63
CA PRO A 227 -22.06 10.93 12.02
C PRO A 227 -23.51 11.33 12.30
N ILE A 228 -24.38 11.24 11.31
CA ILE A 228 -25.77 11.74 11.39
C ILE A 228 -26.77 10.76 10.78
N GLU A 229 -28.03 10.97 11.12
CA GLU A 229 -29.18 10.49 10.38
C GLU A 229 -29.79 11.66 9.64
N ALA A 230 -29.78 11.62 8.31
CA ALA A 230 -30.34 12.68 7.47
C ALA A 230 -31.87 12.67 7.53
N THR A 231 -32.48 13.85 7.57
CA THR A 231 -33.95 14.05 7.41
C THR A 231 -34.24 14.71 6.07
N ARG A 232 -35.52 14.85 5.71
CA ARG A 232 -35.93 15.57 4.50
C ARG A 232 -36.18 17.06 4.74
N THR A 233 -36.02 17.53 5.98
CA THR A 233 -36.36 18.88 6.36
C THR A 233 -35.18 19.81 6.13
N LEU A 234 -35.45 20.94 5.50
CA LEU A 234 -34.50 22.03 5.33
C LEU A 234 -34.95 23.25 6.17
N ASN A 235 -34.01 23.86 6.84
CA ASN A 235 -34.18 25.14 7.54
C ASN A 235 -33.21 26.16 6.93
N GLN A 236 -33.61 27.44 6.96
CA GLN A 236 -32.69 28.53 6.66
C GLN A 236 -31.73 28.71 7.85
N GLY A 237 -30.45 28.71 7.60
CA GLY A 237 -29.44 28.78 8.64
C GLY A 237 -28.43 29.90 8.46
N ASP A 238 -27.91 30.35 9.58
CA ASP A 238 -26.79 31.31 9.65
C ASP A 238 -25.47 30.56 9.76
N LEU A 239 -24.53 30.91 8.89
CA LEU A 239 -23.17 30.35 8.88
C LEU A 239 -22.15 31.22 9.64
N SER A 240 -22.61 32.32 10.29
CA SER A 240 -21.73 33.21 11.07
C SER A 240 -20.93 32.48 12.18
N PRO A 241 -21.43 31.38 12.82
CA PRO A 241 -20.63 30.65 13.79
C PRO A 241 -19.34 30.04 13.21
N LEU A 242 -19.30 29.74 11.89
CA LEU A 242 -18.09 29.27 11.24
C LEU A 242 -16.99 30.33 11.23
N ALA A 243 -17.33 31.58 10.95
CA ALA A 243 -16.39 32.70 10.98
C ALA A 243 -15.86 32.95 12.39
N GLN A 244 -16.72 32.82 13.41
CA GLN A 244 -16.28 32.91 14.83
C GLN A 244 -15.34 31.74 15.20
N PHE A 245 -15.66 30.54 14.77
CA PHE A 245 -14.85 29.36 15.02
C PHE A 245 -13.43 29.46 14.45
N VAL A 246 -13.32 30.03 13.23
CA VAL A 246 -12.02 30.27 12.60
C VAL A 246 -11.37 31.58 13.09
N GLY A 247 -12.14 32.53 13.62
CA GLY A 247 -11.65 33.84 14.04
C GLY A 247 -11.40 34.81 12.87
N SER A 248 -12.10 34.62 11.75
CA SER A 248 -11.87 35.38 10.51
C SER A 248 -13.17 35.89 9.89
N PRO A 249 -13.50 37.19 10.01
CA PRO A 249 -14.55 37.83 9.23
C PRO A 249 -14.07 38.08 7.78
N PRO A 250 -14.97 38.28 6.79
CA PRO A 250 -16.43 38.29 6.91
C PRO A 250 -17.06 36.89 7.03
N THR A 251 -18.33 36.86 7.42
CA THR A 251 -19.10 35.62 7.52
C THR A 251 -19.44 35.06 6.13
N PRO A 252 -19.49 33.73 5.96
CA PRO A 252 -20.05 33.14 4.75
C PRO A 252 -21.55 33.40 4.61
N SER A 253 -22.06 33.21 3.39
CA SER A 253 -23.49 33.47 3.10
C SER A 253 -24.40 32.52 3.88
N ALA A 254 -25.52 33.02 4.40
CA ALA A 254 -26.57 32.16 4.97
C ALA A 254 -27.21 31.30 3.85
N GLY A 255 -27.71 30.14 4.21
CA GLY A 255 -28.31 29.23 3.23
C GLY A 255 -29.15 28.11 3.86
N PRO A 256 -29.67 27.20 3.02
CA PRO A 256 -30.43 26.07 3.49
C PRO A 256 -29.53 25.06 4.23
N LEU A 257 -29.96 24.68 5.43
CA LEU A 257 -29.36 23.64 6.25
C LEU A 257 -30.26 22.40 6.25
N LEU A 258 -29.70 21.25 6.03
CA LEU A 258 -30.38 19.98 6.23
C LEU A 258 -30.55 19.74 7.74
N VAL A 259 -31.75 19.50 8.19
CA VAL A 259 -31.99 19.07 9.57
C VAL A 259 -31.53 17.64 9.72
N VAL A 260 -30.64 17.38 10.67
CA VAL A 260 -30.05 16.07 10.92
C VAL A 260 -30.16 15.68 12.39
N ARG A 261 -30.15 14.40 12.68
CA ARG A 261 -30.00 13.86 14.02
C ARG A 261 -28.59 13.33 14.21
N PRO A 262 -27.82 13.89 15.15
CA PRO A 262 -26.49 13.38 15.43
C PRO A 262 -26.56 11.97 16.01
N ARG A 263 -25.64 11.10 15.59
CA ARG A 263 -25.47 9.77 16.18
C ARG A 263 -24.66 9.84 17.46
N PRO A 264 -24.76 8.82 18.35
CA PRO A 264 -23.90 8.74 19.53
C PRO A 264 -22.43 8.82 19.15
N GLY A 265 -21.69 9.70 19.85
CA GLY A 265 -20.25 9.93 19.56
C GLY A 265 -19.99 10.95 18.45
N ALA A 266 -21.00 11.52 17.83
CA ALA A 266 -20.83 12.62 16.89
C ALA A 266 -20.53 13.94 17.62
N GLU A 267 -19.49 14.63 17.19
CA GLU A 267 -19.08 15.95 17.69
C GLU A 267 -19.62 17.04 16.75
N ALA A 268 -20.29 18.04 17.31
CA ALA A 268 -20.75 19.20 16.54
C ALA A 268 -19.64 20.26 16.45
N LEU A 269 -19.45 20.84 15.28
CA LEU A 269 -18.47 21.89 15.00
C LEU A 269 -19.13 23.06 14.23
N PRO A 270 -18.99 24.30 14.70
CA PRO A 270 -18.54 24.70 16.05
C PRO A 270 -19.38 24.04 17.15
N PRO A 271 -18.87 23.96 18.39
CA PRO A 271 -19.68 23.45 19.51
C PRO A 271 -21.04 24.13 19.61
N ASP A 272 -22.09 23.40 20.02
CA ASP A 272 -23.46 23.86 20.18
C ASP A 272 -24.15 24.38 18.88
N THR A 273 -23.60 24.05 17.71
CA THR A 273 -24.19 24.36 16.41
C THR A 273 -24.68 23.11 15.69
N GLN A 274 -25.48 23.30 14.63
CA GLN A 274 -25.98 22.22 13.76
C GLN A 274 -25.36 22.33 12.36
N LEU A 275 -24.11 22.79 12.27
CA LEU A 275 -23.48 23.10 10.98
C LEU A 275 -22.64 21.96 10.44
N ILE A 276 -21.74 21.43 11.25
CA ILE A 276 -20.82 20.35 10.88
C ILE A 276 -20.84 19.30 11.98
N TYR A 277 -20.89 18.06 11.59
CA TYR A 277 -20.80 16.92 12.49
C TYR A 277 -19.60 16.05 12.09
N ARG A 278 -18.86 15.62 13.10
CA ARG A 278 -17.66 14.81 12.92
C ARG A 278 -17.69 13.61 13.86
N HIS A 279 -17.23 12.44 13.39
CA HIS A 279 -16.90 11.32 14.26
C HIS A 279 -15.70 10.55 13.74
N ARG A 280 -15.05 9.83 14.63
CA ARG A 280 -13.98 8.89 14.28
C ARG A 280 -14.56 7.54 13.91
N LEU A 281 -14.02 6.94 12.83
CA LEU A 281 -14.37 5.60 12.37
C LEU A 281 -13.07 4.84 12.07
N GLY A 282 -12.73 3.84 12.91
CA GLY A 282 -11.42 3.21 12.86
C GLY A 282 -10.30 4.21 13.13
N SER A 283 -9.34 4.29 12.23
CA SER A 283 -8.25 5.28 12.28
C SER A 283 -8.58 6.59 11.57
N GLY A 284 -9.69 6.67 10.84
CA GLY A 284 -10.08 7.83 10.06
C GLY A 284 -11.21 8.65 10.68
N VAL A 285 -11.66 9.62 9.90
CA VAL A 285 -12.68 10.58 10.32
C VAL A 285 -13.73 10.76 9.23
N VAL A 286 -14.99 10.77 9.62
CA VAL A 286 -16.11 11.13 8.76
C VAL A 286 -16.72 12.44 9.23
N VAL A 287 -16.87 13.36 8.29
CA VAL A 287 -17.45 14.69 8.49
C VAL A 287 -18.68 14.84 7.62
N PHE A 288 -19.75 15.34 8.18
CA PHE A 288 -20.94 15.74 7.44
C PHE A 288 -21.21 17.22 7.66
N SER A 289 -21.34 17.98 6.57
CA SER A 289 -21.77 19.36 6.59
C SER A 289 -23.28 19.42 6.40
N ALA A 290 -24.03 20.08 7.30
CA ALA A 290 -25.46 20.24 7.13
C ALA A 290 -25.84 21.26 6.02
N PHE A 291 -24.87 22.06 5.57
CA PHE A 291 -25.02 23.06 4.51
C PHE A 291 -24.32 22.59 3.22
N ASP A 292 -24.70 23.22 2.11
CA ASP A 292 -24.05 23.03 0.82
C ASP A 292 -22.66 23.67 0.84
N LEU A 293 -21.62 22.86 0.49
CA LEU A 293 -20.23 23.33 0.46
C LEU A 293 -20.02 24.52 -0.47
N GLY A 294 -20.86 24.68 -1.49
CA GLY A 294 -20.84 25.81 -2.39
C GLY A 294 -21.15 27.16 -1.73
N LEU A 295 -21.78 27.18 -0.54
CA LEU A 295 -22.01 28.41 0.23
C LEU A 295 -20.72 29.02 0.78
N LEU A 296 -19.65 28.24 0.87
CA LEU A 296 -18.32 28.72 1.30
C LEU A 296 -17.49 29.30 0.14
N ARG A 297 -18.00 29.24 -1.10
CA ARG A 297 -17.28 29.72 -2.28
C ARG A 297 -16.89 31.19 -2.14
N GLY A 298 -15.60 31.47 -2.28
CA GLY A 298 -15.05 32.82 -2.17
C GLY A 298 -14.87 33.32 -0.74
N TRP A 299 -15.19 32.53 0.27
CA TRP A 299 -14.85 32.85 1.64
C TRP A 299 -13.37 32.56 1.92
N ALA A 300 -12.61 33.61 2.23
CA ALA A 300 -11.16 33.53 2.35
C ALA A 300 -10.68 32.57 3.46
N ALA A 301 -11.50 32.34 4.49
CA ALA A 301 -11.18 31.48 5.62
C ALA A 301 -11.62 30.01 5.44
N GLU A 302 -12.13 29.64 4.26
CA GLU A 302 -12.51 28.24 3.97
C GLU A 302 -11.35 27.24 4.18
N PRO A 303 -10.12 27.48 3.73
CA PRO A 303 -9.01 26.57 3.97
C PRO A 303 -8.68 26.36 5.45
N GLU A 304 -8.77 27.44 6.24
CA GLU A 304 -8.53 27.39 7.69
C GLU A 304 -9.63 26.60 8.41
N LEU A 305 -10.89 26.77 7.98
CA LEU A 305 -12.01 25.98 8.51
C LEU A 305 -11.71 24.49 8.36
N TRP A 306 -11.42 24.07 7.15
CA TRP A 306 -11.20 22.65 6.88
C TRP A 306 -9.93 22.12 7.53
N ALA A 307 -8.89 22.93 7.67
CA ALA A 307 -7.69 22.56 8.42
C ALA A 307 -7.98 22.25 9.90
N ARG A 308 -8.96 22.95 10.50
CA ARG A 308 -9.41 22.70 11.90
C ARG A 308 -10.38 21.54 12.02
N VAL A 309 -11.22 21.34 11.01
CA VAL A 309 -12.23 20.26 11.00
C VAL A 309 -11.59 18.90 10.76
N LEU A 310 -10.64 18.83 9.82
CA LEU A 310 -9.91 17.61 9.52
C LEU A 310 -8.92 17.28 10.66
N GLN A 311 -8.84 16.01 10.98
CA GLN A 311 -7.86 15.47 11.95
C GLN A 311 -7.01 14.42 11.25
N PRO A 312 -6.10 14.81 10.36
CA PRO A 312 -5.27 13.85 9.66
C PRO A 312 -4.42 13.09 10.67
N VAL A 313 -4.68 11.81 10.77
CA VAL A 313 -3.78 10.88 11.43
C VAL A 313 -2.79 10.43 10.37
N PRO A 314 -1.48 10.55 10.61
CA PRO A 314 -0.51 10.01 9.68
C PRO A 314 -0.81 8.54 9.42
N LEU A 315 -1.02 8.19 8.15
CA LEU A 315 -1.11 6.80 7.76
C LEU A 315 0.25 6.19 8.08
N PHE A 316 0.26 5.28 9.04
CA PHE A 316 1.45 4.49 9.28
C PHE A 316 1.67 3.59 8.07
N ILE A 317 2.70 3.86 7.30
CA ILE A 317 3.15 3.01 6.21
C ILE A 317 4.53 2.53 6.60
N PRO A 318 4.65 1.39 7.30
CA PRO A 318 5.97 0.84 7.55
C PRO A 318 6.59 0.51 6.21
N GLY A 319 7.81 0.94 6.05
CA GLY A 319 8.58 0.58 4.89
C GLY A 319 8.16 1.27 3.60
N LEU A 320 7.74 2.54 3.64
CA LEU A 320 7.72 3.34 2.42
C LEU A 320 9.12 3.34 1.79
N ASP A 321 10.17 3.39 2.61
CA ASP A 321 11.55 3.14 2.18
C ASP A 321 11.76 1.67 1.77
N ALA A 322 11.08 0.73 2.39
CA ALA A 322 11.11 -0.65 1.98
C ALA A 322 10.48 -0.85 0.59
N ARG A 323 9.46 -0.07 0.22
CA ARG A 323 8.94 -0.08 -1.17
C ARG A 323 9.98 0.42 -2.17
N VAL A 324 10.81 1.37 -1.79
CA VAL A 324 11.89 1.91 -2.62
C VAL A 324 13.14 1.01 -2.57
N SER A 325 13.39 0.34 -1.44
CA SER A 325 14.56 -0.53 -1.22
C SER A 325 14.20 -1.97 -0.84
N GLN A 326 13.12 -2.50 -1.39
CA GLN A 326 12.51 -3.79 -1.03
C GLN A 326 13.44 -4.98 -1.17
N ILE A 327 14.36 -4.95 -2.15
CA ILE A 327 15.37 -6.01 -2.32
C ILE A 327 16.29 -6.07 -1.11
N SER A 328 16.78 -4.94 -0.62
CA SER A 328 17.67 -4.92 0.54
C SER A 328 16.98 -5.44 1.81
N LEU A 329 15.69 -5.10 1.98
CA LEU A 329 14.91 -5.67 3.08
C LEU A 329 14.84 -7.19 3.00
N MET A 330 14.55 -7.74 1.81
CA MET A 330 14.45 -9.18 1.63
C MET A 330 15.81 -9.87 1.76
N GLN A 331 16.87 -9.30 1.20
CA GLN A 331 18.22 -9.85 1.30
C GLN A 331 18.71 -9.88 2.75
N ASP A 332 18.46 -8.82 3.52
CA ASP A 332 18.88 -8.73 4.91
C ASP A 332 17.96 -9.53 5.86
N ALA A 333 16.69 -9.69 5.51
CA ALA A 333 15.69 -10.39 6.32
C ALA A 333 15.76 -11.92 6.19
N LEU A 334 16.18 -12.41 5.02
CA LEU A 334 16.19 -13.84 4.72
C LEU A 334 17.52 -14.49 5.07
N GLN A 335 17.47 -15.45 5.98
CA GLN A 335 18.58 -16.34 6.30
C GLN A 335 18.41 -17.66 5.55
N LEU A 336 18.47 -17.63 4.21
CA LEU A 336 18.32 -18.82 3.40
C LEU A 336 19.54 -19.74 3.56
N PRO A 337 19.39 -20.94 4.14
CA PRO A 337 20.49 -21.90 4.25
C PRO A 337 21.09 -22.27 2.88
N ALA A 338 20.24 -22.23 1.85
CA ALA A 338 20.62 -22.51 0.46
C ALA A 338 21.54 -21.46 -0.17
N ILE A 339 21.55 -20.21 0.36
CA ILE A 339 22.43 -19.12 -0.11
C ILE A 339 23.63 -18.97 0.82
N GLN A 340 23.56 -19.50 2.06
CA GLN A 340 24.68 -19.44 2.97
C GLN A 340 25.81 -20.36 2.53
N LEU A 341 27.00 -19.80 2.39
CA LEU A 341 28.20 -20.59 2.17
C LEU A 341 28.48 -21.45 3.42
N PRO A 342 28.91 -22.71 3.27
CA PRO A 342 29.34 -23.48 4.41
C PRO A 342 30.39 -22.71 5.22
N PRO A 343 30.42 -22.84 6.57
CA PRO A 343 31.36 -22.11 7.39
C PRO A 343 32.80 -22.45 6.97
N ALA A 344 33.68 -21.46 6.98
CA ALA A 344 35.06 -21.60 6.52
C ALA A 344 35.80 -22.78 7.19
N SER A 345 35.46 -23.09 8.45
CA SER A 345 35.96 -24.24 9.18
C SER A 345 35.57 -25.59 8.55
N ALA A 346 34.32 -25.69 8.06
CA ALA A 346 33.85 -26.91 7.39
C ALA A 346 34.56 -27.09 6.03
N LEU A 347 34.74 -26.00 5.27
CA LEU A 347 35.48 -26.00 4.00
C LEU A 347 36.97 -26.38 4.25
N ALA A 348 37.59 -25.80 5.28
CA ALA A 348 38.96 -26.12 5.66
C ALA A 348 39.11 -27.58 6.08
N ALA A 349 38.20 -28.10 6.92
CA ALA A 349 38.19 -29.49 7.32
C ALA A 349 38.05 -30.44 6.12
N PHE A 350 37.14 -30.12 5.20
CA PHE A 350 36.94 -30.87 3.97
C PHE A 350 38.21 -30.89 3.10
N LEU A 351 38.86 -29.74 2.92
CA LEU A 351 40.13 -29.64 2.16
C LEU A 351 41.25 -30.43 2.82
N ILE A 352 41.37 -30.40 4.14
CA ILE A 352 42.36 -31.20 4.88
C ILE A 352 42.10 -32.70 4.65
N VAL A 353 40.87 -33.16 4.78
CA VAL A 353 40.50 -34.55 4.52
C VAL A 353 40.81 -34.95 3.07
N TYR A 354 40.48 -34.09 2.11
CA TYR A 354 40.77 -34.31 0.70
C TYR A 354 42.28 -34.49 0.45
N VAL A 355 43.11 -33.59 0.98
CA VAL A 355 44.57 -33.64 0.82
C VAL A 355 45.16 -34.89 1.50
N LEU A 356 44.67 -35.24 2.70
CA LEU A 356 45.10 -36.44 3.42
C LEU A 356 44.73 -37.71 2.66
N VAL A 357 43.54 -37.80 2.09
CA VAL A 357 43.12 -38.98 1.31
C VAL A 357 43.87 -39.05 0.00
N LEU A 358 44.04 -37.94 -0.71
CA LEU A 358 44.71 -37.91 -2.01
C LEU A 358 46.20 -38.22 -1.91
N GLY A 359 46.86 -37.73 -0.86
CA GLY A 359 48.32 -37.89 -0.67
C GLY A 359 48.66 -39.04 0.30
N PRO A 360 48.79 -38.78 1.61
CA PRO A 360 49.31 -39.76 2.58
C PRO A 360 48.55 -41.08 2.61
N VAL A 361 47.21 -41.02 2.63
CA VAL A 361 46.38 -42.25 2.75
C VAL A 361 46.50 -43.09 1.48
N ASN A 362 46.37 -42.47 0.30
CA ASN A 362 46.50 -43.16 -0.98
C ASN A 362 47.90 -43.76 -1.14
N TYR A 363 48.94 -43.00 -0.78
CA TYR A 363 50.34 -43.54 -0.82
C TYR A 363 50.52 -44.73 0.12
N LEU A 364 50.08 -44.67 1.37
CA LEU A 364 50.19 -45.77 2.34
C LEU A 364 49.40 -47.00 1.89
N ALA A 365 48.16 -46.79 1.36
CA ALA A 365 47.33 -47.86 0.84
C ALA A 365 48.00 -48.58 -0.35
N LEU A 366 48.55 -47.88 -1.33
CA LEU A 366 49.21 -48.43 -2.49
C LEU A 366 50.54 -49.08 -2.13
N ARG A 367 51.29 -48.53 -1.14
CA ARG A 367 52.47 -49.13 -0.59
C ARG A 367 52.20 -50.46 0.12
N TRP A 368 51.12 -50.52 0.90
CA TRP A 368 50.67 -51.76 1.55
C TRP A 368 50.26 -52.84 0.54
N LEU A 369 49.59 -52.44 -0.56
CA LEU A 369 49.16 -53.27 -1.67
C LEU A 369 50.37 -53.66 -2.58
N ARG A 370 51.53 -53.02 -2.37
CA ARG A 370 52.76 -53.18 -3.24
C ARG A 370 52.49 -52.85 -4.71
N ARG A 371 51.61 -51.88 -5.01
CA ARG A 371 51.18 -51.49 -6.36
C ARG A 371 51.23 -49.98 -6.54
N LEU A 372 52.39 -49.34 -6.34
CA LEU A 372 52.51 -47.88 -6.43
C LEU A 372 52.17 -47.32 -7.82
N GLU A 373 52.34 -48.09 -8.84
CA GLU A 373 52.00 -47.78 -10.23
C GLU A 373 50.49 -47.47 -10.41
N TRP A 374 49.61 -47.94 -9.52
CA TRP A 374 48.18 -47.66 -9.58
C TRP A 374 47.85 -46.25 -9.13
N ALA A 375 48.80 -45.44 -8.66
CA ALA A 375 48.59 -44.06 -8.27
C ALA A 375 48.01 -43.22 -9.41
N TRP A 376 48.42 -43.50 -10.66
CA TRP A 376 47.86 -42.78 -11.81
C TRP A 376 46.36 -43.01 -12.04
N LEU A 377 45.79 -44.09 -11.53
CA LEU A 377 44.35 -44.39 -11.60
C LEU A 377 43.62 -43.94 -10.33
N THR A 378 44.22 -44.17 -9.14
CA THR A 378 43.57 -43.89 -7.85
C THR A 378 43.47 -42.40 -7.57
N ILE A 379 44.45 -41.59 -7.99
CA ILE A 379 44.38 -40.14 -7.82
C ILE A 379 43.23 -39.53 -8.61
N PRO A 380 43.07 -39.74 -9.94
CA PRO A 380 41.92 -39.25 -10.68
C PRO A 380 40.58 -39.78 -10.14
N LEU A 381 40.52 -41.04 -9.73
CA LEU A 381 39.31 -41.63 -9.14
C LEU A 381 38.93 -40.92 -7.83
N THR A 382 39.91 -40.67 -6.95
CA THR A 382 39.66 -39.93 -5.71
C THR A 382 39.16 -38.51 -5.99
N VAL A 383 39.75 -37.80 -6.95
CA VAL A 383 39.28 -36.47 -7.38
C VAL A 383 37.84 -36.53 -7.84
N VAL A 384 37.46 -37.49 -8.69
CA VAL A 384 36.10 -37.67 -9.16
C VAL A 384 35.14 -37.95 -7.99
N VAL A 385 35.50 -38.87 -7.09
CA VAL A 385 34.67 -39.20 -5.91
C VAL A 385 34.42 -37.98 -5.03
N PHE A 386 35.47 -37.20 -4.72
CA PHE A 386 35.35 -35.99 -3.93
C PHE A 386 34.53 -34.90 -4.66
N THR A 387 34.72 -34.74 -5.97
CA THR A 387 33.94 -33.79 -6.78
C THR A 387 32.48 -34.15 -6.79
N VAL A 388 32.14 -35.43 -7.02
CA VAL A 388 30.77 -35.92 -6.96
C VAL A 388 30.21 -35.76 -5.54
N GLY A 389 30.99 -36.07 -4.51
CA GLY A 389 30.60 -35.87 -3.12
C GLY A 389 30.25 -34.41 -2.79
N VAL A 390 31.12 -33.47 -3.19
CA VAL A 390 30.84 -32.00 -3.04
C VAL A 390 29.59 -31.60 -3.79
N PHE A 391 29.44 -32.10 -5.02
CA PHE A 391 28.27 -31.80 -5.83
C PHE A 391 26.97 -32.31 -5.16
N LEU A 392 26.94 -33.54 -4.68
CA LEU A 392 25.79 -34.13 -4.00
C LEU A 392 25.45 -33.43 -2.69
N VAL A 393 26.47 -33.10 -1.88
CA VAL A 393 26.30 -32.34 -0.63
C VAL A 393 25.80 -30.92 -0.95
N GLY A 394 26.41 -30.24 -1.92
CA GLY A 394 25.99 -28.89 -2.34
C GLY A 394 24.56 -28.89 -2.89
N PHE A 395 24.19 -29.89 -3.67
CA PHE A 395 22.81 -30.04 -4.18
C PHE A 395 21.81 -30.37 -3.06
N GLY A 396 22.20 -31.26 -2.13
CA GLY A 396 21.38 -31.62 -0.99
C GLY A 396 21.13 -30.44 -0.02
N LEU A 397 22.14 -29.57 0.19
CA LEU A 397 22.02 -28.37 1.01
C LEU A 397 21.13 -27.31 0.37
N ARG A 398 21.12 -27.21 -0.96
CA ARG A 398 20.30 -26.24 -1.70
C ARG A 398 18.84 -26.64 -1.83
N GLY A 399 18.51 -27.92 -1.55
CA GLY A 399 17.19 -28.47 -1.83
C GLY A 399 16.95 -28.67 -3.33
N GLY A 400 16.07 -29.58 -3.70
CA GLY A 400 15.71 -29.86 -5.09
C GLY A 400 14.48 -29.11 -5.59
N GLN A 401 13.79 -28.36 -4.73
CA GLN A 401 12.53 -27.69 -5.03
C GLN A 401 12.62 -26.19 -4.83
N ALA A 402 11.80 -25.46 -5.58
CA ALA A 402 11.64 -24.03 -5.37
C ALA A 402 11.01 -23.76 -4.00
N GLN A 403 11.51 -22.73 -3.32
CA GLN A 403 11.05 -22.34 -1.99
C GLN A 403 10.41 -20.95 -2.06
N LEU A 404 9.25 -20.82 -1.43
CA LEU A 404 8.57 -19.55 -1.25
C LEU A 404 8.72 -19.11 0.21
N LEU A 405 9.29 -17.92 0.40
CA LEU A 405 9.43 -17.29 1.70
C LEU A 405 8.63 -15.99 1.70
N GLN A 406 7.94 -15.72 2.80
CA GLN A 406 7.13 -14.52 2.93
C GLN A 406 7.45 -13.79 4.24
N VAL A 407 7.79 -12.51 4.13
CA VAL A 407 7.81 -11.59 5.27
C VAL A 407 6.63 -10.64 5.09
N ALA A 408 5.70 -10.66 6.05
CA ALA A 408 4.53 -9.82 5.99
C ALA A 408 4.46 -8.85 7.18
N ILE A 409 3.85 -7.70 6.94
CA ILE A 409 3.53 -6.70 7.95
C ILE A 409 2.01 -6.51 7.89
N VAL A 410 1.35 -6.79 8.99
CA VAL A 410 -0.10 -6.64 9.11
C VAL A 410 -0.39 -5.49 10.06
N GLN A 411 -1.02 -4.44 9.52
CA GLN A 411 -1.33 -3.22 10.25
C GLN A 411 -2.83 -3.12 10.47
N GLY A 412 -3.21 -3.00 11.72
CA GLY A 412 -4.59 -2.86 12.12
C GLY A 412 -4.77 -1.92 13.30
N SER A 413 -6.02 -1.72 13.67
CA SER A 413 -6.42 -0.97 14.85
C SER A 413 -7.28 -1.83 15.75
N GLU A 414 -7.20 -1.60 17.05
CA GLU A 414 -8.02 -2.30 18.03
C GLU A 414 -9.52 -2.18 17.71
N GLY A 415 -10.22 -3.33 17.76
CA GLY A 415 -11.65 -3.41 17.48
C GLY A 415 -12.01 -3.38 15.99
N GLU A 416 -11.03 -3.30 15.08
CA GLU A 416 -11.25 -3.40 13.65
C GLU A 416 -10.94 -4.81 13.15
N PRO A 417 -11.87 -5.47 12.45
CA PRO A 417 -11.63 -6.83 11.99
C PRO A 417 -10.71 -6.88 10.76
N ARG A 418 -10.58 -5.78 10.02
CA ARG A 418 -9.77 -5.69 8.81
C ARG A 418 -8.44 -4.99 9.07
N ALA A 419 -7.39 -5.49 8.44
CA ALA A 419 -6.05 -4.95 8.52
C ALA A 419 -5.38 -4.94 7.15
N VAL A 420 -4.47 -4.00 6.93
CA VAL A 420 -3.63 -3.97 5.72
C VAL A 420 -2.49 -4.93 5.89
N ALA A 421 -2.38 -5.89 4.99
CA ALA A 421 -1.23 -6.77 4.88
C ALA A 421 -0.33 -6.30 3.72
N THR A 422 0.93 -6.01 4.01
CA THR A 422 1.98 -5.81 3.02
C THR A 422 2.95 -6.96 3.14
N ALA A 423 2.99 -7.83 2.15
CA ALA A 423 3.83 -9.01 2.15
C ALA A 423 4.93 -8.89 1.08
N TYR A 424 6.14 -9.24 1.47
CA TYR A 424 7.29 -9.39 0.59
C TYR A 424 7.51 -10.87 0.37
N LEU A 425 7.28 -11.31 -0.86
CA LEU A 425 7.41 -12.69 -1.29
C LEU A 425 8.74 -12.88 -1.99
N ALA A 426 9.51 -13.87 -1.56
CA ALA A 426 10.74 -14.28 -2.20
C ALA A 426 10.61 -15.70 -2.76
N LEU A 427 10.79 -15.85 -4.06
CA LEU A 427 10.87 -17.13 -4.74
C LEU A 427 12.33 -17.45 -5.00
N PHE A 428 12.84 -18.45 -4.30
CA PHE A 428 14.16 -19.02 -4.51
C PHE A 428 14.06 -20.30 -5.35
N SER A 429 14.90 -20.43 -6.36
CA SER A 429 15.01 -21.68 -7.11
C SER A 429 16.44 -22.17 -7.19
N PRO A 430 16.71 -23.44 -6.84
CA PRO A 430 18.02 -24.05 -7.00
C PRO A 430 18.38 -24.33 -8.47
N LEU A 431 17.37 -24.42 -9.33
CA LEU A 431 17.49 -24.67 -10.77
C LEU A 431 16.80 -23.55 -11.55
N ARG A 432 17.24 -23.33 -12.79
CA ARG A 432 16.53 -22.42 -13.68
C ARG A 432 15.13 -22.96 -13.97
N GLY A 433 14.11 -22.14 -13.72
CA GLY A 433 12.73 -22.51 -13.93
C GLY A 433 11.84 -21.31 -14.24
N SER A 434 10.70 -21.57 -14.85
CA SER A 434 9.61 -20.60 -15.04
C SER A 434 8.47 -20.98 -14.12
N TYR A 435 7.94 -19.99 -13.38
CA TYR A 435 6.89 -20.17 -12.40
C TYR A 435 5.74 -19.22 -12.67
N THR A 436 4.51 -19.73 -12.54
CA THR A 436 3.31 -18.91 -12.58
C THR A 436 2.76 -18.77 -11.17
N LEU A 437 2.68 -17.53 -10.70
CA LEU A 437 2.10 -17.22 -9.39
C LEU A 437 0.69 -16.65 -9.59
N ARG A 438 -0.26 -17.10 -8.78
CA ARG A 438 -1.64 -16.61 -8.80
C ARG A 438 -2.06 -16.13 -7.43
N PHE A 439 -2.79 -15.01 -7.43
CA PHE A 439 -3.29 -14.32 -6.25
C PHE A 439 -4.78 -14.03 -6.41
N PRO A 440 -5.55 -13.86 -5.32
CA PRO A 440 -6.91 -13.34 -5.36
C PRO A 440 -7.01 -11.98 -6.07
N THR A 441 -8.19 -11.62 -6.56
CA THR A 441 -8.45 -10.38 -7.33
C THR A 441 -8.25 -9.10 -6.54
N ASP A 442 -8.42 -9.16 -5.21
CA ASP A 442 -8.28 -8.06 -4.26
C ASP A 442 -6.82 -7.85 -3.80
N HIS A 443 -5.88 -8.53 -4.43
CA HIS A 443 -4.45 -8.37 -4.15
C HIS A 443 -3.79 -7.47 -5.18
N LEU A 444 -3.05 -6.47 -4.70
CA LEU A 444 -2.22 -5.59 -5.50
C LEU A 444 -0.80 -6.16 -5.53
N VAL A 445 -0.33 -6.54 -6.72
CA VAL A 445 0.97 -7.21 -6.89
C VAL A 445 1.91 -6.32 -7.68
N SER A 446 3.09 -6.06 -7.14
CA SER A 446 4.15 -5.31 -7.80
C SER A 446 5.49 -6.03 -7.72
N GLU A 447 6.37 -5.75 -8.67
CA GLU A 447 7.76 -6.22 -8.61
C GLU A 447 8.54 -5.39 -7.60
N THR A 448 9.43 -6.04 -6.85
CA THR A 448 10.41 -5.36 -6.01
C THR A 448 11.73 -5.30 -6.76
N ARG A 449 12.16 -4.13 -7.19
CA ARG A 449 13.45 -3.94 -7.85
C ARG A 449 14.38 -3.07 -7.01
N GLY A 450 15.68 -3.43 -6.98
CA GLY A 450 16.71 -2.49 -6.56
C GLY A 450 16.95 -1.43 -7.63
N PHE A 451 17.44 -0.28 -7.23
CA PHE A 451 17.79 0.80 -8.14
C PHE A 451 18.80 0.39 -9.22
N ASP A 452 19.56 -0.68 -9.03
CA ASP A 452 20.66 -1.13 -9.90
C ASP A 452 20.28 -2.28 -10.84
N ASP A 453 19.07 -2.84 -10.73
CA ASP A 453 18.65 -4.00 -11.55
C ASP A 453 17.86 -3.58 -12.79
N PHE A 454 18.53 -2.84 -13.69
CA PHE A 454 17.95 -2.41 -14.97
C PHE A 454 17.93 -3.49 -16.06
N THR A 455 18.58 -4.64 -15.80
CA THR A 455 18.78 -5.70 -16.82
C THR A 455 17.70 -6.78 -16.76
N ALA A 456 17.00 -6.93 -15.64
CA ALA A 456 15.97 -7.95 -15.49
C ALA A 456 14.72 -7.60 -16.31
N ARG A 457 14.10 -8.62 -16.90
CA ARG A 457 12.80 -8.45 -17.58
C ARG A 457 11.75 -7.98 -16.58
N PRO A 458 10.90 -6.99 -16.94
CA PRO A 458 9.83 -6.54 -16.06
C PRO A 458 8.88 -7.68 -15.72
N VAL A 459 8.43 -7.73 -14.47
CA VAL A 459 7.37 -8.65 -14.07
C VAL A 459 6.05 -8.12 -14.63
N LEU A 460 5.32 -8.98 -15.29
CA LEU A 460 4.04 -8.67 -15.90
C LEU A 460 2.93 -9.17 -14.99
N ALA A 461 2.38 -8.29 -14.16
CA ALA A 461 1.18 -8.63 -13.40
C ALA A 461 -0.04 -8.51 -14.34
N THR A 462 -0.76 -9.61 -14.53
CA THR A 462 -1.97 -9.67 -15.36
C THR A 462 -3.17 -9.88 -14.46
N SER A 463 -4.11 -8.93 -14.47
CA SER A 463 -5.38 -9.04 -13.76
C SER A 463 -6.51 -9.46 -14.70
N ASN A 464 -7.42 -10.27 -14.18
CA ASN A 464 -8.72 -10.53 -14.78
C ASN A 464 -9.79 -10.50 -13.68
N ASP A 465 -11.04 -10.79 -14.01
CA ASP A 465 -12.14 -10.70 -13.05
C ASP A 465 -12.06 -11.74 -11.90
N ASN A 466 -11.19 -12.75 -12.01
CA ASN A 466 -11.11 -13.85 -11.05
C ASN A 466 -9.79 -13.90 -10.27
N SER A 467 -8.72 -13.33 -10.79
CA SER A 467 -7.39 -13.45 -10.16
C SER A 467 -6.40 -12.40 -10.69
N VAL A 468 -5.35 -12.18 -9.93
CA VAL A 468 -4.12 -11.53 -10.39
C VAL A 468 -3.07 -12.61 -10.61
N THR A 469 -2.48 -12.65 -11.79
CA THR A 469 -1.51 -13.69 -12.17
C THR A 469 -0.19 -13.04 -12.58
N VAL A 470 0.92 -13.60 -12.12
CA VAL A 470 2.26 -13.29 -12.62
C VAL A 470 2.71 -14.51 -13.43
N PRO A 471 2.50 -14.49 -14.76
CA PRO A 471 2.87 -15.59 -15.63
C PRO A 471 4.38 -15.59 -15.88
N ASP A 472 4.92 -16.77 -16.17
CA ASP A 472 6.28 -16.97 -16.71
C ASP A 472 7.40 -16.24 -15.95
N LEU A 473 7.28 -16.19 -14.60
CA LEU A 473 8.33 -15.62 -13.75
C LEU A 473 9.59 -16.49 -13.85
N LEU A 474 10.57 -16.02 -14.63
CA LEU A 474 11.82 -16.71 -14.82
C LEU A 474 12.73 -16.50 -13.60
N VAL A 475 13.16 -17.58 -13.00
CA VAL A 475 14.14 -17.61 -11.91
C VAL A 475 15.37 -18.36 -12.37
N ASP A 476 16.53 -17.71 -12.34
CA ASP A 476 17.80 -18.34 -12.72
C ASP A 476 18.34 -19.27 -11.61
N VAL A 477 19.40 -20.03 -11.93
CA VAL A 477 20.01 -20.98 -11.01
C VAL A 477 20.48 -20.28 -9.73
N ALA A 478 20.03 -20.78 -8.58
CA ALA A 478 20.38 -20.26 -7.25
C ALA A 478 20.10 -18.75 -7.11
N SER A 479 19.08 -18.25 -7.78
CA SER A 479 18.68 -16.85 -7.72
C SER A 479 17.36 -16.64 -6.96
N LEU A 480 17.14 -15.40 -6.59
CA LEU A 480 15.96 -14.94 -5.84
C LEU A 480 15.18 -13.96 -6.71
N ARG A 481 13.88 -14.19 -6.82
CA ARG A 481 12.94 -13.19 -7.36
C ARG A 481 12.00 -12.74 -6.27
N THR A 482 11.75 -11.44 -6.21
CA THR A 482 10.96 -10.85 -5.13
C THR A 482 9.77 -10.06 -5.67
N LEU A 483 8.65 -10.19 -4.98
CA LEU A 483 7.40 -9.47 -5.26
C LEU A 483 6.91 -8.81 -3.98
N ALA A 484 6.24 -7.68 -4.11
CA ALA A 484 5.44 -7.10 -3.05
C ALA A 484 3.95 -7.32 -3.34
N ILE A 485 3.22 -7.71 -2.32
CA ILE A 485 1.80 -7.99 -2.39
C ILE A 485 1.12 -7.19 -1.29
N GLU A 486 0.08 -6.46 -1.66
CA GLU A 486 -0.72 -5.71 -0.70
C GLU A 486 -2.18 -6.16 -0.78
N ALA A 487 -2.79 -6.37 0.37
CA ALA A 487 -4.19 -6.78 0.47
C ALA A 487 -4.83 -6.27 1.76
N LEU A 488 -6.15 -6.11 1.73
CA LEU A 488 -6.94 -5.89 2.93
C LEU A 488 -7.47 -7.24 3.42
N ILE A 489 -7.01 -7.67 4.59
CA ILE A 489 -7.33 -9.00 5.14
C ILE A 489 -8.17 -8.90 6.40
N VAL A 490 -8.88 -9.97 6.73
CA VAL A 490 -9.40 -10.18 8.09
C VAL A 490 -8.24 -10.66 8.95
N THR A 491 -7.86 -9.86 9.95
CA THR A 491 -6.70 -10.20 10.78
C THR A 491 -7.00 -11.34 11.77
N PRO A 492 -6.13 -12.34 11.85
CA PRO A 492 -6.25 -13.40 12.85
C PRO A 492 -5.82 -12.93 14.26
N VAL A 493 -5.13 -11.79 14.35
CA VAL A 493 -4.71 -11.15 15.58
C VAL A 493 -5.66 -10.03 15.91
N GLN A 494 -6.28 -10.11 17.07
CA GLN A 494 -7.11 -9.06 17.64
C GLN A 494 -6.66 -8.83 19.08
N VAL A 495 -6.57 -7.58 19.47
CA VAL A 495 -6.24 -7.19 20.85
C VAL A 495 -7.38 -6.38 21.44
N GLN A 496 -7.52 -6.52 22.75
CA GLN A 496 -8.36 -5.67 23.57
C GLN A 496 -7.48 -5.01 24.61
N SER A 497 -7.62 -3.70 24.77
CA SER A 497 -6.79 -2.95 25.70
C SER A 497 -7.62 -2.07 26.64
N SER A 498 -6.99 -1.71 27.74
CA SER A 498 -7.43 -0.62 28.60
C SER A 498 -6.25 0.33 28.81
N VAL A 499 -6.17 1.37 27.99
CA VAL A 499 -5.07 2.34 28.04
C VAL A 499 -5.57 3.61 28.70
N ARG A 500 -4.87 4.08 29.75
CA ARG A 500 -5.09 5.36 30.40
C ARG A 500 -3.92 6.29 30.11
N SER A 501 -4.21 7.50 29.69
CA SER A 501 -3.22 8.55 29.42
C SER A 501 -3.74 9.87 29.98
N ASP A 502 -3.52 10.12 31.26
CA ASP A 502 -3.96 11.34 31.97
C ASP A 502 -2.95 12.50 31.77
N GLY A 503 -2.50 12.73 30.54
CA GLY A 503 -1.45 13.73 30.23
C GLY A 503 -0.03 13.31 30.67
N THR A 504 0.11 12.07 31.12
CA THR A 504 1.37 11.41 31.46
C THR A 504 1.62 10.24 30.51
N ASP A 505 2.74 9.55 30.69
CA ASP A 505 3.08 8.36 29.93
C ASP A 505 1.97 7.28 30.04
N PRO A 506 1.58 6.61 28.93
CA PRO A 506 0.46 5.67 28.94
C PRO A 506 0.77 4.43 29.77
N GLN A 507 -0.27 3.93 30.44
CA GLN A 507 -0.25 2.66 31.17
C GLN A 507 -1.54 1.88 30.96
N GLY A 508 -1.47 0.57 31.08
CA GLY A 508 -2.65 -0.24 30.88
C GLY A 508 -2.40 -1.73 30.76
N GLU A 509 -3.40 -2.39 30.24
CA GLU A 509 -3.40 -3.83 29.99
C GLU A 509 -3.68 -4.09 28.50
N VAL A 510 -3.03 -5.09 27.94
CA VAL A 510 -3.30 -5.63 26.59
C VAL A 510 -3.63 -7.09 26.73
N ARG A 511 -4.71 -7.52 26.10
CA ARG A 511 -5.14 -8.91 26.01
C ARG A 511 -5.20 -9.35 24.56
N ASN A 512 -4.62 -10.49 24.24
CA ASN A 512 -4.78 -11.13 22.94
C ASN A 512 -6.13 -11.86 22.89
N VAL A 513 -7.08 -11.34 22.10
CA VAL A 513 -8.39 -11.98 21.89
C VAL A 513 -8.49 -12.64 20.50
N GLY A 514 -7.39 -12.66 19.75
CA GLY A 514 -7.28 -13.33 18.47
C GLY A 514 -7.07 -14.83 18.56
N SER A 515 -6.91 -15.47 17.41
CA SER A 515 -6.78 -16.93 17.29
C SER A 515 -5.34 -17.43 17.29
N ILE A 516 -4.35 -16.56 17.14
CA ILE A 516 -2.93 -16.91 17.10
C ILE A 516 -2.13 -16.19 18.18
N ALA A 517 -1.03 -16.82 18.62
CA ALA A 517 -0.12 -16.22 19.58
C ALA A 517 0.72 -15.12 18.93
N LEU A 518 1.02 -14.07 19.69
CA LEU A 518 2.01 -13.06 19.39
C LEU A 518 3.31 -13.39 20.11
N GLU A 519 4.35 -13.76 19.37
CA GLU A 519 5.68 -13.99 19.92
C GLU A 519 6.41 -12.66 20.11
N GLN A 520 7.17 -12.55 21.18
CA GLN A 520 8.01 -11.39 21.50
C GLN A 520 7.25 -10.07 21.39
N ALA A 521 6.04 -10.04 21.96
CA ALA A 521 5.20 -8.86 21.88
C ALA A 521 5.82 -7.70 22.68
N ILE A 522 5.67 -6.50 22.12
CA ILE A 522 6.11 -5.24 22.74
C ILE A 522 5.00 -4.19 22.59
N VAL A 523 4.93 -3.27 23.54
CA VAL A 523 4.18 -2.02 23.38
C VAL A 523 5.15 -0.90 23.01
N VAL A 524 4.77 -0.07 22.03
CA VAL A 524 5.57 1.06 21.56
C VAL A 524 4.78 2.34 21.72
N HIS A 525 5.42 3.39 22.23
CA HIS A 525 4.88 4.74 22.34
C HIS A 525 6.02 5.76 22.22
N GLN A 526 5.89 6.71 21.29
CA GLN A 526 6.85 7.79 21.07
C GLN A 526 8.33 7.32 20.99
N GLY A 527 8.60 6.29 20.17
CA GLY A 527 9.95 5.75 19.98
C GLY A 527 10.54 4.98 21.18
N ARG A 528 9.72 4.73 22.22
CA ARG A 528 10.06 3.92 23.39
C ARG A 528 9.29 2.61 23.36
N PHE A 529 9.83 1.54 23.94
CA PHE A 529 9.12 0.28 24.01
C PHE A 529 9.21 -0.35 25.40
N GLN A 530 8.23 -1.21 25.67
CA GLN A 530 8.22 -2.13 26.80
C GLN A 530 7.88 -3.54 26.31
N SER A 531 8.63 -4.54 26.79
CA SER A 531 8.39 -5.93 26.43
C SER A 531 7.19 -6.49 27.19
N LEU A 532 6.30 -7.19 26.47
CA LEU A 532 5.18 -7.94 27.02
C LEU A 532 5.46 -9.45 27.10
N GLY A 533 6.52 -9.93 26.40
CA GLY A 533 6.78 -11.36 26.24
C GLY A 533 5.90 -11.99 25.15
N ASP A 534 5.71 -13.29 25.22
CA ASP A 534 4.80 -14.00 24.33
C ASP A 534 3.36 -13.86 24.87
N LEU A 535 2.41 -13.56 23.97
CA LEU A 535 0.98 -13.43 24.30
C LEU A 535 0.18 -14.52 23.58
N ALA A 536 -0.12 -15.59 24.27
CA ALA A 536 -1.01 -16.64 23.75
C ALA A 536 -2.46 -16.13 23.61
N PRO A 537 -3.31 -16.79 22.80
CA PRO A 537 -4.73 -16.49 22.75
C PRO A 537 -5.38 -16.50 24.13
N GLY A 538 -6.05 -15.39 24.50
CA GLY A 538 -6.68 -15.17 25.80
C GLY A 538 -5.75 -14.60 26.89
N GLU A 539 -4.45 -14.60 26.68
CA GLU A 539 -3.46 -14.07 27.63
C GLU A 539 -3.45 -12.54 27.66
N ARG A 540 -3.06 -12.02 28.83
CA ARG A 540 -2.99 -10.57 29.10
C ARG A 540 -1.63 -10.18 29.65
N ALA A 541 -1.17 -8.98 29.33
CA ALA A 541 0.02 -8.38 29.89
C ALA A 541 -0.22 -6.92 30.26
N LEU A 542 0.44 -6.48 31.32
CA LEU A 542 0.41 -5.12 31.80
C LEU A 542 1.61 -4.34 31.24
N PHE A 543 1.41 -3.06 30.97
CA PHE A 543 2.47 -2.15 30.59
C PHE A 543 2.35 -0.81 31.32
N ASN A 544 3.50 -0.15 31.54
CA ASN A 544 3.56 1.14 32.22
C ASN A 544 4.81 1.91 31.77
N PHE A 545 4.62 2.95 30.97
CA PHE A 545 5.72 3.78 30.47
C PHE A 545 6.32 4.74 31.52
N ASN A 546 5.82 4.77 32.76
CA ASN A 546 6.50 5.42 33.88
C ASN A 546 7.65 4.56 34.46
N GLY A 547 7.77 3.29 34.03
CA GLY A 547 8.78 2.33 34.46
C GLY A 547 9.98 2.26 33.49
N PRO A 548 10.83 1.21 33.64
CA PRO A 548 11.96 0.99 32.76
C PRO A 548 11.53 0.77 31.30
N GLN A 549 12.21 1.45 30.38
CA GLN A 549 11.87 1.44 28.96
C GLN A 549 13.15 1.27 28.12
N GLY A 550 12.97 0.70 26.92
CA GLY A 550 14.00 0.62 25.90
C GLY A 550 13.77 1.61 24.75
N SER A 551 14.80 1.86 23.99
CA SER A 551 14.73 2.66 22.76
C SER A 551 14.30 1.80 21.59
N PHE A 552 13.24 2.18 20.88
CA PHE A 552 12.74 1.49 19.70
C PHE A 552 13.37 2.07 18.43
N PRO A 553 13.76 1.28 17.43
CA PRO A 553 13.75 -0.19 17.38
C PRO A 553 15.06 -0.83 17.89
N SER A 554 16.11 -0.07 18.15
CA SER A 554 17.48 -0.58 18.37
C SER A 554 17.66 -1.40 19.66
N GLY A 555 16.90 -1.07 20.71
CA GLY A 555 17.00 -1.72 22.01
C GLY A 555 16.11 -2.96 22.20
N VAL A 556 15.31 -3.34 21.22
CA VAL A 556 14.36 -4.45 21.37
C VAL A 556 15.09 -5.79 21.47
N PRO A 557 14.88 -6.57 22.55
CA PRO A 557 15.48 -7.89 22.72
C PRO A 557 14.73 -8.89 21.83
N ILE A 558 15.27 -9.18 20.65
CA ILE A 558 14.68 -10.09 19.68
C ILE A 558 15.58 -11.29 19.49
N SER A 559 15.01 -12.49 19.54
CA SER A 559 15.63 -13.72 19.06
C SER A 559 15.29 -13.94 17.60
N ASP A 560 16.30 -14.19 16.78
CA ASP A 560 16.13 -14.49 15.37
C ASP A 560 15.47 -15.86 15.18
N ASP A 561 14.77 -16.02 14.08
CA ASP A 561 14.24 -17.30 13.62
C ASP A 561 15.25 -17.97 12.67
N ARG A 562 15.07 -19.28 12.43
CA ARG A 562 15.96 -20.05 11.57
C ARG A 562 16.05 -19.52 10.14
N ALA A 563 14.92 -19.05 9.60
CA ALA A 563 14.81 -18.55 8.23
C ALA A 563 14.79 -17.03 8.12
N PHE A 564 14.52 -16.31 9.24
CA PHE A 564 14.28 -14.88 9.23
C PHE A 564 15.07 -14.14 10.30
N ASN A 565 15.70 -13.03 9.91
CA ASN A 565 16.36 -12.12 10.84
C ASN A 565 15.36 -11.04 11.31
N ARG A 566 14.63 -11.31 12.39
CA ARG A 566 13.61 -10.42 12.96
C ARG A 566 14.17 -9.05 13.34
N ARG A 567 15.41 -9.02 13.86
CA ARG A 567 16.07 -7.77 14.25
C ARG A 567 16.31 -6.87 13.03
N GLN A 568 16.81 -7.43 11.95
CA GLN A 568 17.03 -6.68 10.71
C GLN A 568 15.72 -6.20 10.10
N ILE A 569 14.67 -7.02 10.14
CA ILE A 569 13.34 -6.63 9.68
C ILE A 569 12.85 -5.39 10.44
N LEU A 570 12.86 -5.43 11.79
CA LEU A 570 12.46 -4.27 12.59
C LEU A 570 13.32 -3.04 12.31
N PHE A 571 14.63 -3.23 12.27
CA PHE A 571 15.55 -2.14 12.03
C PHE A 571 15.30 -1.48 10.66
N ARG A 572 15.15 -2.27 9.59
CA ARG A 572 14.89 -1.75 8.24
C ARG A 572 13.52 -1.09 8.12
N LEU A 573 12.52 -1.59 8.82
CA LEU A 573 11.16 -1.02 8.77
C LEU A 573 11.04 0.29 9.55
N PHE A 574 11.74 0.42 10.68
CA PHE A 574 11.48 1.51 11.63
C PHE A 574 12.67 2.43 11.89
N ASN A 575 13.88 2.09 11.46
CA ASN A 575 15.06 2.95 11.59
C ASN A 575 15.38 3.65 10.26
N SER A 576 14.37 4.04 9.50
CA SER A 576 14.62 4.80 8.29
C SER A 576 15.03 6.22 8.65
N SER A 577 16.34 6.50 8.53
CA SER A 577 16.87 7.84 8.43
C SER A 577 16.53 8.50 7.08
N SER A 578 15.52 7.97 6.39
CA SER A 578 15.13 8.40 5.05
C SER A 578 14.69 9.87 5.08
N ARG A 579 15.42 10.66 4.31
CA ARG A 579 15.13 12.07 4.06
C ARG A 579 13.84 12.29 3.25
N ILE A 580 13.12 11.22 2.95
CA ILE A 580 11.87 11.20 2.16
C ILE A 580 10.71 10.80 3.09
N ALA A 581 10.71 11.20 4.37
CA ALA A 581 9.58 10.96 5.25
C ALA A 581 8.42 11.89 4.87
N PRO A 582 7.26 11.35 4.46
CA PRO A 582 6.09 12.18 4.24
C PRO A 582 5.62 12.70 5.58
N LEU A 583 5.28 14.00 5.62
CA LEU A 583 4.65 14.63 6.77
C LEU A 583 5.51 14.53 8.05
N SER A 584 6.67 15.15 8.09
CA SER A 584 7.54 15.37 9.28
C SER A 584 7.40 14.37 10.45
N ILE A 585 6.97 13.14 10.17
CA ILE A 585 6.87 12.08 11.16
C ILE A 585 8.30 11.63 11.44
N ARG A 586 8.76 11.92 12.62
CA ARG A 586 10.16 11.72 13.06
C ARG A 586 10.60 10.26 12.95
N SER A 587 9.72 9.34 13.19
CA SER A 587 9.87 7.90 13.00
C SER A 587 8.48 7.29 12.90
N PRO A 588 8.26 6.22 12.12
CA PRO A 588 7.06 5.44 12.29
C PRO A 588 6.90 5.09 13.77
N LEU A 589 5.72 5.36 14.35
CA LEU A 589 5.40 5.17 15.78
C LEU A 589 5.97 6.26 16.74
N ASP A 590 6.40 7.41 16.25
CA ASP A 590 6.74 8.59 17.08
C ASP A 590 5.51 9.48 17.35
N ASP A 591 4.34 9.13 16.83
CA ASP A 591 3.09 9.82 17.13
C ASP A 591 2.65 9.56 18.59
N GLU A 592 1.62 10.26 19.03
CA GLU A 592 1.04 10.06 20.37
C GLU A 592 0.28 8.73 20.52
N GLY A 593 0.27 7.89 19.47
CA GLY A 593 -0.38 6.59 19.49
C GLY A 593 0.35 5.57 20.35
N VAL A 594 -0.39 4.60 20.87
CA VAL A 594 0.15 3.42 21.54
C VAL A 594 -0.05 2.22 20.62
N TYR A 595 1.01 1.46 20.40
CA TYR A 595 1.01 0.34 19.45
C TYR A 595 1.47 -0.94 20.11
N VAL A 596 0.83 -2.06 19.78
CA VAL A 596 1.32 -3.40 20.08
C VAL A 596 1.97 -3.97 18.82
N LEU A 597 3.21 -4.42 18.94
CA LEU A 597 3.92 -5.16 17.92
C LEU A 597 4.17 -6.58 18.42
N GLY A 598 4.03 -7.56 17.53
CA GLY A 598 4.34 -8.96 17.85
C GLY A 598 4.47 -9.80 16.60
N TRP A 599 5.13 -10.94 16.72
CA TRP A 599 5.43 -11.83 15.59
C TRP A 599 4.51 -13.04 15.56
N GLY A 600 4.14 -13.47 14.35
CA GLY A 600 3.46 -14.73 14.08
C GLY A 600 4.24 -15.56 13.06
N LYS A 601 4.38 -16.86 13.33
CA LYS A 601 5.04 -17.82 12.42
C LYS A 601 4.06 -18.34 11.38
N SER A 602 3.54 -17.45 10.55
CA SER A 602 2.62 -17.80 9.46
C SER A 602 2.76 -16.81 8.31
N SER A 603 2.45 -17.28 7.12
CA SER A 603 2.25 -16.41 5.96
C SER A 603 0.93 -15.66 6.11
N ALA A 604 0.94 -14.34 5.90
CA ALA A 604 -0.26 -13.53 5.96
C ALA A 604 -1.14 -13.70 4.71
N LEU A 605 -0.51 -13.92 3.56
CA LEU A 605 -1.18 -14.00 2.26
C LEU A 605 -0.90 -15.35 1.58
N PRO A 606 -1.93 -16.12 1.21
CA PRO A 606 -1.75 -17.37 0.48
C PRO A 606 -1.35 -17.09 -0.99
N VAL A 607 -0.51 -17.97 -1.55
CA VAL A 607 -0.04 -17.89 -2.94
C VAL A 607 -0.20 -19.26 -3.60
N GLU A 608 -0.75 -19.27 -4.81
CA GLU A 608 -0.73 -20.44 -5.66
C GLU A 608 0.48 -20.38 -6.60
N MET A 609 1.20 -21.48 -6.72
CA MET A 609 2.34 -21.61 -7.63
C MET A 609 2.08 -22.78 -8.59
N ASN A 610 2.11 -22.52 -9.89
CA ASN A 610 1.84 -23.50 -10.94
C ASN A 610 0.50 -24.26 -10.76
N GLY A 611 -0.54 -23.54 -10.29
CA GLY A 611 -1.88 -24.09 -10.10
C GLY A 611 -2.07 -24.92 -8.82
N GLN A 612 -1.12 -24.93 -7.91
CA GLN A 612 -1.21 -25.56 -6.60
C GLN A 612 -0.93 -24.56 -5.49
N THR A 613 -1.58 -24.74 -4.35
CA THR A 613 -1.23 -23.95 -3.15
C THR A 613 0.22 -24.22 -2.79
N ALA A 614 1.03 -23.18 -2.83
CA ALA A 614 2.46 -23.30 -2.55
C ALA A 614 2.72 -23.54 -1.06
N THR A 615 3.63 -24.46 -0.75
CA THR A 615 4.20 -24.52 0.59
C THR A 615 5.11 -23.31 0.78
N GLN A 616 4.74 -22.44 1.71
CA GLN A 616 5.49 -21.21 1.99
C GLN A 616 5.87 -21.16 3.47
N GLU A 617 7.10 -20.74 3.71
CA GLU A 617 7.57 -20.40 5.05
C GLU A 617 7.37 -18.91 5.26
N GLY A 618 6.65 -18.53 6.32
CA GLY A 618 6.22 -17.15 6.53
C GLY A 618 6.50 -16.63 7.93
N LEU A 619 6.85 -15.35 7.98
CA LEU A 619 6.94 -14.56 9.20
C LEU A 619 6.09 -13.31 9.05
N THR A 620 5.19 -13.08 10.00
CA THR A 620 4.32 -11.91 9.99
C THR A 620 4.58 -11.05 11.22
N LEU A 621 4.85 -9.76 10.99
CA LEU A 621 4.87 -8.74 12.04
C LEU A 621 3.48 -8.09 12.10
N PHE A 622 2.81 -8.21 13.23
CA PHE A 622 1.57 -7.50 13.51
C PHE A 622 1.87 -6.17 14.19
N VAL A 623 1.23 -5.11 13.71
CA VAL A 623 1.32 -3.75 14.25
C VAL A 623 -0.11 -3.28 14.49
N ILE A 624 -0.51 -3.18 15.73
CA ILE A 624 -1.89 -2.88 16.10
C ILE A 624 -1.92 -1.60 16.93
N ARG A 625 -2.63 -0.60 16.45
CA ARG A 625 -2.87 0.65 17.18
C ARG A 625 -3.93 0.43 18.24
N LEU A 626 -3.61 0.76 19.49
CA LEU A 626 -4.55 0.68 20.62
C LEU A 626 -5.47 1.91 20.67
N ARG A 627 -6.63 1.72 21.25
CA ARG A 627 -7.55 2.81 21.60
C ARG A 627 -7.10 3.42 22.92
N THR A 628 -6.86 4.72 22.93
CA THR A 628 -6.61 5.49 24.16
C THR A 628 -7.93 6.11 24.61
N THR A 629 -8.28 5.92 25.87
CA THR A 629 -9.46 6.53 26.52
C THR A 629 -9.09 7.81 27.26
#